data_7078fa5b174805e666237b3ecd9c1e93
#
_entry.id   7078fa5b174805e666237b3ecd9c1e93
#
_cell.length_a   1.000
_cell.length_b   1.000
_cell.length_c   1.000
_cell.angle_alpha   90.00
_cell.angle_beta   90.00
_cell.angle_gamma   90.00
#
_symmetry.space_group_name_H-M   'P 1'
#
loop_
_entity.id
_entity.type
_entity.pdbx_description
1 polymer ?
#
loop_
_entity_poly.entity_id
_entity_poly.type
_entity_poly.pdbx_seq_one_letter_code
_entity_poly.pdbx_strand_id
1 'polypeptide(L)'
;MKRTISTIIFLLIAQQLAFSQEEKLSFTTYYFSDSGSNSVTTNALNLAKRLFSKTMFFLDLELDNVYVPPVDGASGATRPARQKNEPFEKSRGQIILGVEQGIDDVTNIAANFYHSQELDYRSNSVIGSVSREMFEKNTKLMLRGQFTQDEVGKILENGDIETFDKWTVSGKAAIGQILSPTTVLDLSYDLVIHNGYLSDPYRQVKIFDALNAFETVAESHPDTRIRHAISGKISHFLEPVSASISGNYRFYFDDWNVSSHTVETQFNKYVFEDLILRLNYRFYTQGAAEFWQERYSDAVVENGDFRTADYKLQSFNSNNFGLSLTYLLSGIAESRRDLQFLENASIEARYFRYFNTLDFSANIVQMNLNFGF
;
A
#
# COMPACT_ATOMS: atom_id res chain seq x y z
N MET A 1 -12.69 0.23 2.91
CA MET A 1 -11.85 -0.58 2.01
C MET A 1 -11.06 0.26 0.99
N LYS A 2 -11.61 1.31 0.36
CA LYS A 2 -10.90 2.19 -0.60
C LYS A 2 -9.59 2.79 -0.05
N ARG A 3 -9.54 3.22 1.22
CA ARG A 3 -8.31 3.78 1.84
C ARG A 3 -7.23 2.74 2.14
N THR A 4 -7.60 1.47 2.38
CA THR A 4 -6.61 0.41 2.68
C THR A 4 -5.93 -0.10 1.42
N ILE A 5 -6.66 -0.18 0.31
CA ILE A 5 -6.09 -0.54 -0.98
C ILE A 5 -5.12 0.56 -1.42
N SER A 6 -5.51 1.85 -1.32
CA SER A 6 -4.60 2.97 -1.57
C SER A 6 -3.35 2.95 -0.68
N THR A 7 -3.50 2.63 0.61
CA THR A 7 -2.35 2.61 1.54
C THR A 7 -1.46 1.38 1.31
N ILE A 8 -2.03 0.21 0.98
CA ILE A 8 -1.26 -1.00 0.68
C ILE A 8 -0.55 -0.86 -0.68
N ILE A 9 -1.22 -0.34 -1.70
CA ILE A 9 -0.64 -0.07 -3.03
C ILE A 9 0.43 1.01 -2.92
N PHE A 10 0.19 2.08 -2.16
CA PHE A 10 1.16 3.14 -1.91
C PHE A 10 2.43 2.63 -1.20
N LEU A 11 2.30 1.71 -0.23
CA LEU A 11 3.43 1.04 0.42
C LEU A 11 4.18 0.11 -0.53
N LEU A 12 3.50 -0.58 -1.44
CA LEU A 12 4.12 -1.46 -2.44
C LEU A 12 4.89 -0.66 -3.51
N ILE A 13 4.30 0.42 -4.02
CA ILE A 13 4.95 1.33 -4.99
C ILE A 13 6.14 2.06 -4.31
N ALA A 14 5.97 2.50 -3.06
CA ALA A 14 7.04 3.14 -2.31
C ALA A 14 8.24 2.23 -2.03
N GLN A 15 8.04 0.92 -1.93
CA GLN A 15 9.14 -0.05 -1.80
C GLN A 15 9.87 -0.30 -3.12
N GLN A 16 9.19 -0.21 -4.27
CA GLN A 16 9.82 -0.42 -5.58
C GLN A 16 10.64 0.79 -6.06
N LEU A 17 10.22 2.01 -5.72
CA LEU A 17 10.96 3.23 -6.10
C LEU A 17 12.31 3.38 -5.37
N ALA A 18 12.59 2.53 -4.39
CA ALA A 18 13.72 2.77 -3.51
C ALA A 18 15.09 2.48 -4.12
N PHE A 19 15.31 1.58 -5.11
CA PHE A 19 16.67 1.09 -5.37
C PHE A 19 16.96 0.38 -6.71
N SER A 20 16.25 0.67 -7.78
CA SER A 20 16.67 0.13 -9.07
C SER A 20 17.46 1.19 -9.86
N GLN A 21 18.75 1.00 -10.00
CA GLN A 21 19.59 1.75 -10.98
C GLN A 21 19.50 1.14 -12.38
N GLU A 22 18.65 0.15 -12.60
CA GLU A 22 18.48 -0.55 -13.86
C GLU A 22 17.34 0.06 -14.68
N GLU A 23 17.58 0.19 -15.98
CA GLU A 23 16.54 0.58 -16.93
C GLU A 23 15.51 -0.54 -17.01
N LYS A 24 14.23 -0.22 -16.85
CA LYS A 24 13.18 -1.22 -16.70
C LYS A 24 11.85 -0.73 -17.22
N LEU A 25 11.13 -1.63 -17.89
CA LEU A 25 9.72 -1.49 -18.23
C LEU A 25 8.95 -2.66 -17.60
N SER A 26 7.89 -2.36 -16.85
CA SER A 26 7.05 -3.40 -16.21
C SER A 26 5.59 -3.16 -16.50
N PHE A 27 4.88 -4.24 -16.81
CA PHE A 27 3.43 -4.30 -16.88
C PHE A 27 2.92 -5.17 -15.75
N THR A 28 1.97 -4.67 -14.98
CA THR A 28 1.35 -5.41 -13.88
C THR A 28 -0.16 -5.43 -14.07
N THR A 29 -0.77 -6.60 -13.97
CA THR A 29 -2.20 -6.75 -13.77
C THR A 29 -2.44 -7.38 -12.42
N TYR A 30 -3.33 -6.80 -11.64
CA TYR A 30 -3.67 -7.21 -10.30
C TYR A 30 -5.18 -7.38 -10.19
N TYR A 31 -5.63 -8.50 -9.66
CA TYR A 31 -7.03 -8.79 -9.39
C TYR A 31 -7.21 -9.10 -7.91
N PHE A 32 -8.10 -8.37 -7.28
CA PHE A 32 -8.53 -8.56 -5.89
C PHE A 32 -10.00 -8.95 -5.87
N SER A 33 -10.35 -9.93 -5.02
CA SER A 33 -11.73 -10.24 -4.68
C SER A 33 -11.86 -10.56 -3.20
N ASP A 34 -12.95 -10.15 -2.56
CA ASP A 34 -13.18 -10.36 -1.13
C ASP A 34 -14.45 -11.19 -0.85
N SER A 35 -14.63 -11.54 0.43
CA SER A 35 -15.81 -12.30 0.91
C SER A 35 -17.13 -11.52 0.78
N GLY A 36 -17.10 -10.21 0.56
CA GLY A 36 -18.26 -9.37 0.24
C GLY A 36 -18.56 -9.28 -1.27
N SER A 37 -17.89 -10.12 -2.10
CA SER A 37 -17.98 -10.10 -3.56
C SER A 37 -17.56 -8.78 -4.21
N ASN A 38 -16.84 -7.92 -3.48
CA ASN A 38 -16.20 -6.77 -4.09
C ASN A 38 -14.98 -7.23 -4.90
N SER A 39 -14.74 -6.60 -6.04
CA SER A 39 -13.54 -6.84 -6.81
C SER A 39 -12.86 -5.56 -7.28
N VAL A 40 -11.55 -5.63 -7.43
CA VAL A 40 -10.74 -4.56 -7.99
C VAL A 40 -9.80 -5.16 -9.02
N THR A 41 -9.78 -4.57 -10.20
CA THR A 41 -8.79 -4.87 -11.24
C THR A 41 -7.91 -3.65 -11.40
N THR A 42 -6.60 -3.82 -11.21
CA THR A 42 -5.58 -2.79 -11.42
C THR A 42 -4.71 -3.17 -12.60
N ASN A 43 -4.45 -2.21 -13.49
CA ASN A 43 -3.45 -2.32 -14.53
C ASN A 43 -2.42 -1.22 -14.34
N ALA A 44 -1.14 -1.56 -14.30
CA ALA A 44 -0.06 -0.62 -14.09
C ALA A 44 1.05 -0.79 -15.13
N LEU A 45 1.63 0.35 -15.51
CA LEU A 45 2.84 0.47 -16.31
C LEU A 45 3.87 1.23 -15.49
N ASN A 46 5.07 0.66 -15.34
CA ASN A 46 6.19 1.31 -14.67
C ASN A 46 7.37 1.38 -15.65
N LEU A 47 7.95 2.56 -15.80
CA LEU A 47 9.14 2.82 -16.61
C LEU A 47 10.22 3.47 -15.75
N ALA A 48 11.41 2.90 -15.76
CA ALA A 48 12.62 3.53 -15.24
C ALA A 48 13.61 3.64 -16.41
N LYS A 49 14.03 4.86 -16.74
CA LYS A 49 14.92 5.13 -17.89
C LYS A 49 16.05 6.06 -17.50
N ARG A 50 17.28 5.67 -17.82
CA ARG A 50 18.45 6.51 -17.68
C ARG A 50 18.48 7.56 -18.79
N LEU A 51 18.39 8.84 -18.42
CA LEU A 51 18.45 9.94 -19.37
C LEU A 51 19.89 10.47 -19.54
N PHE A 52 20.65 10.48 -18.44
CA PHE A 52 22.05 10.91 -18.41
C PHE A 52 22.84 9.96 -17.50
N SER A 53 24.17 10.05 -17.49
CA SER A 53 25.05 9.11 -16.78
C SER A 53 24.70 8.87 -15.30
N LYS A 54 24.13 9.88 -14.63
CA LYS A 54 23.73 9.80 -13.20
C LYS A 54 22.26 10.19 -12.96
N THR A 55 21.43 10.27 -14.03
CA THR A 55 20.04 10.71 -13.94
C THR A 55 19.10 9.62 -14.41
N MET A 56 18.22 9.15 -13.53
CA MET A 56 17.13 8.24 -13.83
C MET A 56 15.81 8.98 -13.84
N PHE A 57 14.97 8.69 -14.82
CA PHE A 57 13.58 9.14 -14.90
C PHE A 57 12.65 7.98 -14.59
N PHE A 58 11.56 8.26 -13.87
CA PHE A 58 10.53 7.29 -13.51
C PHE A 58 9.16 7.80 -13.98
N LEU A 59 8.39 6.88 -14.55
CA LEU A 59 6.99 7.07 -14.89
C LEU A 59 6.22 5.85 -14.40
N ASP A 60 5.23 6.06 -13.53
CA ASP A 60 4.27 5.03 -13.15
C ASP A 60 2.88 5.50 -13.51
N LEU A 61 2.15 4.65 -14.22
CA LEU A 61 0.74 4.84 -14.57
C LEU A 61 -0.05 3.68 -13.99
N GLU A 62 -1.20 3.97 -13.37
CA GLU A 62 -2.06 2.94 -12.81
C GLU A 62 -3.52 3.30 -13.05
N LEU A 63 -4.31 2.29 -13.40
CA LEU A 63 -5.75 2.36 -13.56
C LEU A 63 -6.41 1.27 -12.73
N ASP A 64 -7.22 1.67 -11.76
CA ASP A 64 -8.06 0.78 -10.97
C ASP A 64 -9.50 0.83 -11.45
N ASN A 65 -10.11 -0.35 -11.55
CA ASN A 65 -11.53 -0.49 -11.73
C ASN A 65 -12.10 -1.26 -10.54
N VAL A 66 -12.97 -0.62 -9.79
CA VAL A 66 -13.61 -1.14 -8.58
C VAL A 66 -15.04 -1.50 -8.88
N TYR A 67 -15.42 -2.74 -8.61
CA TYR A 67 -16.79 -3.24 -8.69
C TYR A 67 -17.29 -3.62 -7.30
N VAL A 68 -18.47 -3.12 -6.93
CA VAL A 68 -19.16 -3.44 -5.68
C VAL A 68 -20.56 -3.93 -6.04
N PRO A 69 -20.90 -5.21 -5.77
CA PRO A 69 -22.22 -5.75 -6.10
C PRO A 69 -23.34 -5.10 -5.29
N PRO A 70 -24.59 -5.16 -5.74
CA PRO A 70 -25.74 -4.73 -4.94
C PRO A 70 -25.89 -5.69 -3.75
N VAL A 71 -25.61 -5.22 -2.53
CA VAL A 71 -25.74 -6.03 -1.30
C VAL A 71 -26.57 -5.27 -0.29
N ASP A 72 -27.57 -5.93 0.25
CA ASP A 72 -28.22 -5.50 1.49
C ASP A 72 -27.31 -5.80 2.67
N GLY A 73 -26.57 -4.79 3.12
CA GLY A 73 -25.72 -4.94 4.29
C GLY A 73 -24.29 -4.46 4.06
N ALA A 74 -23.58 -4.29 5.17
CA ALA A 74 -22.28 -3.66 5.30
C ALA A 74 -21.16 -4.31 4.47
N SER A 75 -21.13 -4.06 3.18
CA SER A 75 -19.90 -4.24 2.42
C SER A 75 -18.93 -3.11 2.82
N GLY A 76 -17.66 -3.42 3.02
CA GLY A 76 -16.65 -2.42 3.40
C GLY A 76 -16.38 -1.32 2.36
N ALA A 77 -17.16 -1.24 1.27
CA ALA A 77 -17.10 -0.19 0.27
C ALA A 77 -18.20 0.83 0.56
N THR A 78 -17.83 2.08 0.66
CA THR A 78 -18.74 3.21 0.83
C THR A 78 -19.45 3.51 -0.48
N ARG A 79 -20.76 3.65 -0.44
CA ARG A 79 -21.60 3.95 -1.61
C ARG A 79 -22.29 5.29 -1.45
N PRO A 80 -22.43 6.08 -2.52
CA PRO A 80 -23.37 7.18 -2.55
C PRO A 80 -24.79 6.68 -2.25
N ALA A 81 -25.57 7.45 -1.49
CA ALA A 81 -26.95 7.09 -1.08
C ALA A 81 -27.88 6.71 -2.25
N ARG A 82 -27.61 7.25 -3.45
CA ARG A 82 -28.38 7.07 -4.67
C ARG A 82 -28.26 5.67 -5.31
N GLN A 83 -27.30 4.83 -4.90
CA GLN A 83 -26.93 3.56 -5.58
C GLN A 83 -27.07 2.33 -4.69
N LYS A 84 -27.93 2.36 -3.67
CA LYS A 84 -28.04 1.25 -2.69
C LYS A 84 -28.44 -0.11 -3.28
N ASN A 85 -29.19 -0.13 -4.37
CA ASN A 85 -29.76 -1.35 -4.96
C ASN A 85 -29.16 -1.71 -6.34
N GLU A 86 -28.13 -0.99 -6.79
CA GLU A 86 -27.47 -1.23 -8.07
C GLU A 86 -25.99 -1.53 -7.86
N PRO A 87 -25.33 -2.28 -8.77
CA PRO A 87 -23.88 -2.41 -8.72
C PRO A 87 -23.23 -1.02 -8.79
N PHE A 88 -22.17 -0.82 -8.01
CA PHE A 88 -21.40 0.40 -8.03
C PHE A 88 -20.05 0.15 -8.68
N GLU A 89 -19.78 0.86 -9.75
CA GLU A 89 -18.49 0.84 -10.45
C GLU A 89 -17.80 2.20 -10.32
N LYS A 90 -16.51 2.16 -10.07
CA LYS A 90 -15.67 3.34 -9.94
C LYS A 90 -14.28 3.07 -10.50
N SER A 91 -13.76 4.02 -11.25
CA SER A 91 -12.37 3.99 -11.73
C SER A 91 -11.53 5.04 -11.03
N ARG A 92 -10.26 4.71 -10.83
CA ARG A 92 -9.23 5.63 -10.36
C ARG A 92 -8.04 5.58 -11.31
N GLY A 93 -7.65 6.74 -11.83
CA GLY A 93 -6.39 6.91 -12.54
C GLY A 93 -5.34 7.51 -11.62
N GLN A 94 -4.08 7.07 -11.73
CA GLN A 94 -2.97 7.70 -11.05
C GLN A 94 -1.71 7.74 -11.90
N ILE A 95 -0.88 8.76 -11.66
CA ILE A 95 0.41 8.97 -12.29
C ILE A 95 1.45 9.37 -11.25
N ILE A 96 2.65 8.79 -11.38
CA ILE A 96 3.85 9.27 -10.70
C ILE A 96 4.89 9.65 -11.75
N LEU A 97 5.44 10.83 -11.61
CA LEU A 97 6.59 11.30 -12.37
C LEU A 97 7.74 11.53 -11.40
N GLY A 98 8.90 10.97 -11.70
CA GLY A 98 10.04 11.04 -10.80
C GLY A 98 11.36 11.22 -11.52
N VAL A 99 12.31 11.82 -10.81
CA VAL A 99 13.70 11.91 -11.22
C VAL A 99 14.59 11.59 -10.02
N GLU A 100 15.60 10.77 -10.25
CA GLU A 100 16.70 10.53 -9.32
C GLU A 100 18.01 11.00 -9.96
N GLN A 101 18.82 11.72 -9.18
CA GLN A 101 20.09 12.28 -9.58
C GLN A 101 21.20 11.81 -8.63
N GLY A 102 22.20 11.13 -9.15
CA GLY A 102 23.46 10.89 -8.45
C GLY A 102 24.26 12.19 -8.33
N ILE A 103 24.48 12.67 -7.11
CA ILE A 103 25.30 13.86 -6.83
C ILE A 103 26.78 13.50 -6.91
N ASP A 104 27.13 12.40 -6.30
CA ASP A 104 28.45 11.77 -6.33
C ASP A 104 28.30 10.24 -6.49
N ASP A 105 29.34 9.47 -6.22
CA ASP A 105 29.32 8.00 -6.39
C ASP A 105 28.65 7.26 -5.23
N VAL A 106 28.25 7.98 -4.19
CA VAL A 106 27.64 7.43 -2.96
C VAL A 106 26.36 8.15 -2.52
N THR A 107 26.03 9.30 -3.15
CA THR A 107 24.90 10.13 -2.75
C THR A 107 23.91 10.30 -3.89
N ASN A 108 22.65 9.94 -3.66
CA ASN A 108 21.54 10.16 -4.58
C ASN A 108 20.48 11.05 -3.95
N ILE A 109 19.88 11.91 -4.75
CA ILE A 109 18.67 12.67 -4.41
C ILE A 109 17.56 12.30 -5.40
N ALA A 110 16.31 12.25 -4.94
CA ALA A 110 15.18 12.05 -5.82
C ALA A 110 14.05 13.01 -5.50
N ALA A 111 13.29 13.36 -6.54
CA ALA A 111 12.06 14.12 -6.43
C ALA A 111 10.97 13.44 -7.27
N ASN A 112 9.76 13.29 -6.71
CA ASN A 112 8.64 12.70 -7.42
C ASN A 112 7.40 13.56 -7.20
N PHE A 113 6.54 13.59 -8.21
CA PHE A 113 5.19 14.13 -8.17
C PHE A 113 4.21 12.99 -8.37
N TYR A 114 3.20 12.92 -7.51
CA TYR A 114 2.09 11.98 -7.60
C TYR A 114 0.78 12.72 -7.78
N HIS A 115 -0.05 12.24 -8.69
CA HIS A 115 -1.43 12.68 -8.87
C HIS A 115 -2.35 11.46 -8.97
N SER A 116 -3.50 11.50 -8.31
CA SER A 116 -4.59 10.55 -8.54
C SER A 116 -5.94 11.24 -8.56
N GLN A 117 -6.83 10.68 -9.40
CA GLN A 117 -8.18 11.18 -9.59
C GLN A 117 -9.17 10.04 -9.58
N GLU A 118 -10.21 10.19 -8.77
CA GLU A 118 -11.44 9.42 -8.77
C GLU A 118 -12.64 10.37 -8.97
N LEU A 119 -13.85 9.83 -9.03
CA LEU A 119 -15.06 10.63 -9.15
C LEU A 119 -15.25 11.63 -7.99
N ASP A 120 -14.96 11.17 -6.77
CA ASP A 120 -15.18 11.88 -5.51
C ASP A 120 -13.91 11.98 -4.65
N TYR A 121 -12.73 11.87 -5.25
CA TYR A 121 -11.46 11.99 -4.53
C TYR A 121 -10.33 12.39 -5.46
N ARG A 122 -9.58 13.42 -5.07
CA ARG A 122 -8.37 13.85 -5.75
C ARG A 122 -7.21 13.94 -4.76
N SER A 123 -6.02 13.53 -5.20
CA SER A 123 -4.81 13.59 -4.38
C SER A 123 -3.63 14.09 -5.20
N ASN A 124 -2.84 14.99 -4.61
CA ASN A 124 -1.57 15.46 -5.16
C ASN A 124 -0.48 15.34 -4.10
N SER A 125 0.70 14.83 -4.46
CA SER A 125 1.83 14.75 -3.55
C SER A 125 3.13 15.18 -4.20
N VAL A 126 3.97 15.81 -3.39
CA VAL A 126 5.39 16.04 -3.71
C VAL A 126 6.23 15.23 -2.74
N ILE A 127 7.21 14.50 -3.26
CA ILE A 127 8.03 13.56 -2.50
C ILE A 127 9.50 13.87 -2.80
N GLY A 128 10.29 14.06 -1.75
CA GLY A 128 11.74 14.24 -1.85
C GLY A 128 12.46 13.15 -1.06
N SER A 129 13.61 12.69 -1.55
CA SER A 129 14.48 11.80 -0.78
C SER A 129 15.95 12.05 -1.04
N VAL A 130 16.77 11.71 -0.05
CA VAL A 130 18.22 11.65 -0.14
C VAL A 130 18.69 10.33 0.42
N SER A 131 19.63 9.68 -0.27
CA SER A 131 20.31 8.49 0.24
C SER A 131 21.82 8.64 0.09
N ARG A 132 22.55 8.06 1.07
CA ARG A 132 24.01 8.07 1.06
C ARG A 132 24.56 6.72 1.52
N GLU A 133 25.48 6.19 0.73
CA GLU A 133 26.29 5.02 1.05
C GLU A 133 27.56 5.46 1.82
N MET A 134 27.94 4.72 2.85
CA MET A 134 29.06 5.00 3.72
C MET A 134 29.83 3.71 4.04
N PHE A 135 31.03 3.85 4.59
CA PHE A 135 31.86 2.71 5.03
C PHE A 135 32.02 1.67 3.93
N GLU A 136 32.58 2.10 2.79
CA GLU A 136 32.79 1.24 1.61
C GLU A 136 31.47 0.61 1.09
N LYS A 137 30.35 1.36 1.20
CA LYS A 137 28.98 0.95 0.85
C LYS A 137 28.36 -0.12 1.74
N ASN A 138 28.98 -0.42 2.88
CA ASN A 138 28.41 -1.37 3.86
C ASN A 138 27.21 -0.80 4.62
N THR A 139 27.06 0.54 4.68
CA THR A 139 25.95 1.22 5.34
C THR A 139 25.27 2.15 4.35
N LYS A 140 23.94 2.09 4.26
CA LYS A 140 23.15 3.04 3.47
C LYS A 140 22.17 3.77 4.38
N LEU A 141 22.24 5.10 4.39
CA LEU A 141 21.26 5.95 5.06
C LEU A 141 20.30 6.50 4.01
N MET A 142 19.03 6.63 4.38
CA MET A 142 17.98 7.25 3.56
C MET A 142 17.09 8.13 4.44
N LEU A 143 16.81 9.34 3.94
CA LEU A 143 15.76 10.23 4.44
C LEU A 143 14.78 10.51 3.30
N ARG A 144 13.48 10.47 3.61
CA ARG A 144 12.41 10.79 2.68
C ARG A 144 11.38 11.68 3.37
N GLY A 145 10.91 12.70 2.66
CA GLY A 145 9.81 13.55 3.08
C GLY A 145 8.73 13.57 1.99
N GLN A 146 7.46 13.75 2.39
CA GLN A 146 6.33 13.86 1.49
C GLN A 146 5.31 14.83 2.05
N PHE A 147 4.78 15.67 1.17
CA PHE A 147 3.59 16.47 1.41
C PHE A 147 2.49 16.04 0.45
N THR A 148 1.28 15.83 0.97
CA THR A 148 0.10 15.44 0.19
C THR A 148 -1.05 16.36 0.51
N GLN A 149 -1.75 16.82 -0.52
CA GLN A 149 -3.02 17.51 -0.43
C GLN A 149 -4.10 16.65 -1.08
N ASP A 150 -5.15 16.36 -0.31
CA ASP A 150 -6.30 15.57 -0.74
C ASP A 150 -7.57 16.43 -0.71
N GLU A 151 -8.43 16.21 -1.70
CA GLU A 151 -9.79 16.71 -1.75
C GLU A 151 -10.73 15.49 -1.68
N VAL A 152 -11.54 15.43 -0.63
CA VAL A 152 -12.47 14.34 -0.34
C VAL A 152 -13.85 14.81 -0.73
N GLY A 153 -14.49 14.20 -1.72
CA GLY A 153 -15.82 14.55 -2.19
C GLY A 153 -16.91 13.68 -1.59
N LYS A 154 -18.09 14.27 -1.43
CA LYS A 154 -19.36 13.61 -1.10
C LYS A 154 -20.37 13.94 -2.18
N ILE A 155 -20.82 12.92 -2.90
CA ILE A 155 -21.88 13.07 -3.91
C ILE A 155 -23.22 13.15 -3.15
N LEU A 156 -23.91 14.27 -3.31
CA LEU A 156 -25.21 14.54 -2.74
C LEU A 156 -26.35 13.92 -3.58
N GLU A 157 -27.56 13.85 -3.03
CA GLU A 157 -28.73 13.29 -3.75
C GLU A 157 -29.09 14.04 -5.01
N ASN A 158 -28.85 15.34 -5.07
CA ASN A 158 -29.06 16.19 -6.25
C ASN A 158 -27.96 16.03 -7.34
N GLY A 159 -26.90 15.28 -7.03
CA GLY A 159 -25.77 15.04 -7.90
C GLY A 159 -24.60 16.02 -7.74
N ASP A 160 -24.74 17.05 -6.90
CA ASP A 160 -23.65 17.96 -6.56
C ASP A 160 -22.58 17.23 -5.72
N ILE A 161 -21.36 17.75 -5.69
CA ILE A 161 -20.25 17.22 -4.89
C ILE A 161 -19.86 18.27 -3.85
N GLU A 162 -20.08 17.91 -2.57
CA GLU A 162 -19.53 18.64 -1.45
C GLU A 162 -18.09 18.18 -1.22
N THR A 163 -17.14 19.10 -1.04
CA THR A 163 -15.71 18.79 -0.92
C THR A 163 -15.15 19.19 0.43
N PHE A 164 -14.22 18.36 0.92
CA PHE A 164 -13.53 18.55 2.19
C PHE A 164 -12.02 18.42 1.96
N ASP A 165 -11.25 19.30 2.54
CA ASP A 165 -9.80 19.30 2.44
C ASP A 165 -9.13 18.46 3.52
N LYS A 166 -8.03 17.83 3.13
CA LYS A 166 -7.13 17.13 4.03
C LYS A 166 -5.71 17.26 3.52
N TRP A 167 -4.75 17.45 4.41
CA TRP A 167 -3.34 17.35 4.07
C TRP A 167 -2.60 16.32 4.93
N THR A 168 -1.50 15.84 4.39
CA THR A 168 -0.65 14.84 5.04
C THR A 168 0.81 15.23 4.86
N VAL A 169 1.56 15.26 5.97
CA VAL A 169 3.02 15.31 5.96
C VAL A 169 3.54 13.95 6.42
N SER A 170 4.49 13.38 5.69
CA SER A 170 5.16 12.17 6.14
C SER A 170 6.68 12.27 6.02
N GLY A 171 7.38 11.60 6.93
CA GLY A 171 8.82 11.47 6.95
C GLY A 171 9.23 10.03 7.22
N LYS A 172 10.30 9.60 6.57
CA LYS A 172 10.94 8.30 6.80
C LYS A 172 12.44 8.46 6.95
N ALA A 173 13.01 7.83 7.98
CA ALA A 173 14.44 7.62 8.13
C ALA A 173 14.71 6.12 8.07
N ALA A 174 15.72 5.70 7.31
CA ALA A 174 16.09 4.29 7.22
C ALA A 174 17.62 4.12 7.17
N ILE A 175 18.07 3.01 7.73
CA ILE A 175 19.46 2.55 7.68
C ILE A 175 19.47 1.09 7.24
N GLY A 176 20.23 0.80 6.18
CA GLY A 176 20.58 -0.55 5.75
C GLY A 176 22.03 -0.82 6.10
N GLN A 177 22.32 -1.98 6.70
CA GLN A 177 23.65 -2.39 7.12
C GLN A 177 23.96 -3.81 6.62
N ILE A 178 25.03 -3.96 5.89
CA ILE A 178 25.61 -5.26 5.56
C ILE A 178 26.34 -5.76 6.80
N LEU A 179 25.83 -6.84 7.41
CA LEU A 179 26.42 -7.45 8.61
C LEU A 179 27.47 -8.52 8.25
N SER A 180 27.26 -9.20 7.12
CA SER A 180 28.16 -10.19 6.55
C SER A 180 27.89 -10.32 5.04
N PRO A 181 28.72 -11.04 4.25
CA PRO A 181 28.47 -11.27 2.83
C PRO A 181 27.09 -11.88 2.52
N THR A 182 26.48 -12.54 3.49
CA THR A 182 25.18 -13.23 3.33
C THR A 182 24.05 -12.61 4.15
N THR A 183 24.32 -11.56 4.96
CA THR A 183 23.33 -11.02 5.92
C THR A 183 23.23 -9.51 5.84
N VAL A 184 22.01 -9.01 5.65
CA VAL A 184 21.69 -7.58 5.65
C VAL A 184 20.62 -7.29 6.71
N LEU A 185 20.78 -6.18 7.42
CA LEU A 185 19.84 -5.62 8.38
C LEU A 185 19.34 -4.27 7.87
N ASP A 186 18.02 -4.08 7.83
CA ASP A 186 17.36 -2.81 7.54
C ASP A 186 16.57 -2.37 8.79
N LEU A 187 16.73 -1.13 9.20
CA LEU A 187 15.93 -0.50 10.25
C LEU A 187 15.28 0.76 9.68
N SER A 188 14.05 1.04 10.06
CA SER A 188 13.39 2.28 9.66
C SER A 188 12.43 2.82 10.71
N TYR A 189 12.23 4.14 10.66
CA TYR A 189 11.22 4.87 11.40
C TYR A 189 10.40 5.71 10.42
N ASP A 190 9.09 5.63 10.55
CA ASP A 190 8.11 6.38 9.75
C ASP A 190 7.27 7.26 10.69
N LEU A 191 7.10 8.54 10.32
CA LEU A 191 6.20 9.50 10.95
C LEU A 191 5.21 10.00 9.91
N VAL A 192 3.90 10.01 10.24
CA VAL A 192 2.85 10.54 9.35
C VAL A 192 1.89 11.39 10.17
N ILE A 193 1.69 12.62 9.72
CA ILE A 193 0.77 13.59 10.32
C ILE A 193 -0.33 13.87 9.30
N HIS A 194 -1.58 13.61 9.67
CA HIS A 194 -2.76 13.98 8.90
C HIS A 194 -3.50 15.11 9.60
N ASN A 195 -4.05 16.02 8.82
CA ASN A 195 -4.92 17.08 9.33
C ASN A 195 -6.01 17.41 8.31
N GLY A 196 -7.21 17.76 8.79
CA GLY A 196 -8.38 18.06 8.01
C GLY A 196 -9.45 16.98 8.10
N TYR A 197 -10.23 16.78 7.07
CA TYR A 197 -11.35 15.83 7.09
C TYR A 197 -10.88 14.38 7.05
N LEU A 198 -10.92 13.69 8.19
CA LEU A 198 -10.44 12.30 8.33
C LEU A 198 -11.58 11.26 8.41
N SER A 199 -12.83 11.68 8.48
CA SER A 199 -14.00 10.80 8.44
C SER A 199 -14.29 10.32 7.00
N ASP A 200 -15.09 9.27 6.88
CA ASP A 200 -15.64 8.85 5.58
C ASP A 200 -16.99 9.56 5.35
N PRO A 201 -17.16 10.33 4.25
CA PRO A 201 -18.35 11.16 4.03
C PRO A 201 -19.64 10.35 3.82
N TYR A 202 -19.55 9.04 3.53
CA TYR A 202 -20.71 8.17 3.28
C TYR A 202 -20.99 7.21 4.43
N ARG A 203 -20.08 7.06 5.40
CA ARG A 203 -20.23 6.07 6.46
C ARG A 203 -21.18 6.60 7.53
N GLN A 204 -22.13 5.72 7.90
CA GLN A 204 -23.13 5.97 8.92
C GLN A 204 -22.88 5.08 10.14
N VAL A 205 -23.06 5.64 11.31
CA VAL A 205 -22.94 4.96 12.61
C VAL A 205 -24.35 4.77 13.20
N LYS A 206 -24.65 3.57 13.70
CA LYS A 206 -25.90 3.29 14.41
C LYS A 206 -25.82 3.79 15.84
N ILE A 207 -26.77 4.62 16.24
CA ILE A 207 -26.96 5.13 17.59
C ILE A 207 -28.20 4.50 18.16
N PHE A 208 -28.10 3.91 19.34
CA PHE A 208 -29.17 3.15 19.96
C PHE A 208 -29.75 3.91 21.17
N ASP A 209 -31.07 4.04 21.21
CA ASP A 209 -31.81 4.58 22.37
C ASP A 209 -31.97 3.54 23.49
N ALA A 210 -32.57 3.96 24.59
CA ALA A 210 -32.85 3.10 25.75
C ALA A 210 -33.84 1.93 25.46
N LEU A 211 -34.62 2.02 24.37
CA LEU A 211 -35.54 1.00 23.91
C LEU A 211 -35.00 0.06 22.85
N ASN A 212 -33.69 0.17 22.53
CA ASN A 212 -33.05 -0.58 21.48
C ASN A 212 -33.47 -0.21 20.05
N ALA A 213 -34.23 0.85 19.84
CA ALA A 213 -34.39 1.43 18.52
C ALA A 213 -33.10 2.13 18.11
N PHE A 214 -32.82 2.27 16.82
CA PHE A 214 -31.63 2.97 16.35
C PHE A 214 -31.95 3.97 15.25
N GLU A 215 -31.18 5.04 15.25
CA GLU A 215 -31.04 5.96 14.14
C GLU A 215 -29.62 5.87 13.57
N THR A 216 -29.39 6.44 12.41
CA THR A 216 -28.07 6.51 11.79
C THR A 216 -27.60 7.94 11.68
N VAL A 217 -26.39 8.21 12.15
CA VAL A 217 -25.73 9.51 12.08
C VAL A 217 -24.42 9.41 11.33
N ALA A 218 -23.91 10.52 10.80
CA ALA A 218 -22.62 10.54 10.14
C ALA A 218 -21.49 10.14 11.10
N GLU A 219 -20.48 9.45 10.57
CA GLU A 219 -19.21 9.19 11.25
C GLU A 219 -18.51 10.51 11.61
N SER A 220 -17.87 10.55 12.77
CA SER A 220 -17.09 11.70 13.23
C SER A 220 -15.77 11.23 13.83
N HIS A 221 -14.65 11.67 13.26
CA HIS A 221 -13.29 11.41 13.74
C HIS A 221 -12.62 12.71 14.17
N PRO A 222 -11.57 12.65 14.99
CA PRO A 222 -10.67 13.78 15.17
C PRO A 222 -10.13 14.26 13.81
N ASP A 223 -9.92 15.56 13.67
CA ASP A 223 -9.39 16.20 12.46
C ASP A 223 -7.88 16.09 12.32
N THR A 224 -7.20 15.53 13.33
CA THR A 224 -5.77 15.25 13.34
C THR A 224 -5.48 13.79 13.64
N ARG A 225 -4.40 13.24 13.06
CA ARG A 225 -3.86 11.93 13.41
C ARG A 225 -2.36 11.87 13.21
N ILE A 226 -1.62 11.56 14.28
CA ILE A 226 -0.17 11.41 14.26
C ILE A 226 0.17 9.93 14.40
N ARG A 227 0.88 9.38 13.41
CA ARG A 227 1.19 7.96 13.31
C ARG A 227 2.69 7.72 13.33
N HIS A 228 3.12 6.73 14.08
CA HIS A 228 4.50 6.30 14.19
C HIS A 228 4.62 4.83 13.82
N ALA A 229 5.71 4.46 13.14
CA ALA A 229 6.06 3.07 12.95
C ALA A 229 7.57 2.87 13.00
N ILE A 230 7.99 1.81 13.67
CA ILE A 230 9.38 1.35 13.74
C ILE A 230 9.43 -0.02 13.10
N SER A 231 10.36 -0.26 12.19
CA SER A 231 10.50 -1.55 11.51
C SER A 231 11.94 -2.02 11.52
N GLY A 232 12.11 -3.34 11.64
CA GLY A 232 13.40 -4.01 11.48
C GLY A 232 13.26 -5.25 10.62
N LYS A 233 14.09 -5.35 9.57
CA LYS A 233 14.14 -6.51 8.68
C LYS A 233 15.55 -7.09 8.65
N ILE A 234 15.65 -8.39 8.81
CA ILE A 234 16.89 -9.14 8.58
C ILE A 234 16.69 -10.07 7.38
N SER A 235 17.67 -10.09 6.48
CA SER A 235 17.69 -10.97 5.32
C SER A 235 18.97 -11.78 5.34
N HIS A 236 18.87 -13.10 5.16
CA HIS A 236 20.01 -14.00 5.16
C HIS A 236 19.97 -14.93 3.94
N PHE A 237 21.10 -15.06 3.25
CA PHE A 237 21.26 -15.98 2.14
C PHE A 237 21.86 -17.32 2.61
N LEU A 238 21.17 -18.40 2.27
CA LEU A 238 21.50 -19.77 2.61
C LEU A 238 22.24 -20.41 1.41
N GLU A 239 23.54 -20.24 1.33
CA GLU A 239 24.38 -20.70 0.20
C GLU A 239 24.19 -22.19 -0.15
N PRO A 240 24.16 -23.14 0.82
CA PRO A 240 24.12 -24.58 0.49
C PRO A 240 22.84 -24.99 -0.26
N VAL A 241 21.78 -24.21 -0.17
CA VAL A 241 20.46 -24.53 -0.77
C VAL A 241 20.03 -23.47 -1.80
N SER A 242 20.88 -22.48 -2.11
CA SER A 242 20.60 -21.38 -3.03
C SER A 242 19.25 -20.71 -2.72
N ALA A 243 19.04 -20.38 -1.46
CA ALA A 243 17.80 -19.81 -0.95
C ALA A 243 18.09 -18.57 -0.10
N SER A 244 17.10 -17.70 0.08
CA SER A 244 17.16 -16.63 1.07
C SER A 244 15.94 -16.67 1.98
N ILE A 245 16.16 -16.32 3.24
CA ILE A 245 15.10 -16.12 4.22
C ILE A 245 15.16 -14.69 4.74
N SER A 246 14.02 -14.06 4.92
CA SER A 246 13.95 -12.78 5.61
C SER A 246 12.82 -12.79 6.63
N GLY A 247 13.06 -12.07 7.73
CA GLY A 247 12.08 -11.77 8.76
C GLY A 247 11.98 -10.26 8.94
N ASN A 248 10.78 -9.74 9.02
CA ASN A 248 10.48 -8.34 9.27
C ASN A 248 9.52 -8.22 10.45
N TYR A 249 9.81 -7.30 11.35
CA TYR A 249 8.93 -6.90 12.43
C TYR A 249 8.65 -5.41 12.33
N ARG A 250 7.38 -5.01 12.49
CA ARG A 250 6.94 -3.62 12.52
C ARG A 250 6.04 -3.39 13.72
N PHE A 251 6.38 -2.41 14.54
CA PHE A 251 5.53 -1.85 15.57
C PHE A 251 4.98 -0.51 15.11
N TYR A 252 3.67 -0.33 15.25
CA TYR A 252 2.95 0.90 14.91
C TYR A 252 2.15 1.37 16.13
N PHE A 253 2.07 2.69 16.32
CA PHE A 253 1.19 3.34 17.28
C PHE A 253 0.79 4.74 16.80
N ASP A 254 -0.34 5.25 17.29
CA ASP A 254 -0.84 6.58 16.96
C ASP A 254 -1.57 7.26 18.13
N ASP A 255 -1.92 8.54 17.94
CA ASP A 255 -2.65 9.37 18.91
C ASP A 255 -4.15 9.07 18.99
N TRP A 256 -4.68 8.17 18.15
CA TRP A 256 -6.02 7.58 18.30
C TRP A 256 -5.99 6.31 19.17
N ASN A 257 -4.85 6.06 19.82
CA ASN A 257 -4.58 4.89 20.67
C ASN A 257 -4.58 3.54 19.94
N VAL A 258 -4.52 3.53 18.60
CA VAL A 258 -4.32 2.30 17.83
C VAL A 258 -2.84 1.91 17.92
N SER A 259 -2.58 0.70 18.39
CA SER A 259 -1.25 0.08 18.31
C SER A 259 -1.33 -1.23 17.54
N SER A 260 -0.28 -1.58 16.80
CA SER A 260 -0.27 -2.83 16.04
C SER A 260 1.12 -3.42 15.89
N HIS A 261 1.13 -4.76 15.76
CA HIS A 261 2.32 -5.54 15.50
C HIS A 261 2.16 -6.29 14.17
N THR A 262 3.18 -6.22 13.34
CA THR A 262 3.25 -6.99 12.10
C THR A 262 4.51 -7.84 12.13
N VAL A 263 4.37 -9.14 11.85
CA VAL A 263 5.49 -10.06 11.61
C VAL A 263 5.35 -10.58 10.18
N GLU A 264 6.41 -10.48 9.41
CA GLU A 264 6.45 -10.99 8.05
C GLU A 264 7.66 -11.90 7.88
N THR A 265 7.48 -13.01 7.19
CA THR A 265 8.56 -13.90 6.79
C THR A 265 8.47 -14.16 5.29
N GLN A 266 9.63 -14.23 4.66
CA GLN A 266 9.74 -14.53 3.24
C GLN A 266 10.85 -15.53 3.02
N PHE A 267 10.57 -16.55 2.20
CA PHE A 267 11.53 -17.53 1.73
C PHE A 267 11.57 -17.50 0.22
N ASN A 268 12.76 -17.35 -0.37
CA ASN A 268 12.96 -17.36 -1.81
C ASN A 268 13.96 -18.45 -2.15
N LYS A 269 13.70 -19.22 -3.22
CA LYS A 269 14.57 -20.29 -3.67
C LYS A 269 14.62 -20.35 -5.21
N TYR A 270 15.80 -20.50 -5.76
CA TYR A 270 15.97 -20.97 -7.12
C TYR A 270 15.63 -22.45 -7.17
N VAL A 271 14.51 -22.80 -7.79
CA VAL A 271 14.09 -24.21 -7.99
C VAL A 271 14.83 -24.79 -9.20
N PHE A 272 14.97 -23.96 -10.24
CA PHE A 272 15.79 -24.17 -11.42
C PHE A 272 16.56 -22.89 -11.72
N GLU A 273 17.48 -22.92 -12.68
CA GLU A 273 18.27 -21.73 -13.05
C GLU A 273 17.37 -20.54 -13.42
N ASP A 274 16.24 -20.82 -14.08
CA ASP A 274 15.31 -19.80 -14.55
C ASP A 274 14.04 -19.67 -13.71
N LEU A 275 13.86 -20.47 -12.67
CA LEU A 275 12.62 -20.48 -11.89
C LEU A 275 12.86 -20.16 -10.41
N ILE A 276 12.27 -19.06 -9.94
CA ILE A 276 12.34 -18.64 -8.56
C ILE A 276 10.97 -18.86 -7.90
N LEU A 277 10.97 -19.62 -6.80
CA LEU A 277 9.82 -19.78 -5.89
C LEU A 277 9.98 -18.80 -4.73
N ARG A 278 8.89 -18.09 -4.39
CA ARG A 278 8.80 -17.25 -3.20
C ARG A 278 7.58 -17.61 -2.37
N LEU A 279 7.80 -17.85 -1.10
CA LEU A 279 6.75 -18.04 -0.09
C LEU A 279 6.75 -16.86 0.87
N ASN A 280 5.57 -16.31 1.16
CA ASN A 280 5.39 -15.20 2.07
C ASN A 280 4.36 -15.58 3.13
N TYR A 281 4.60 -15.15 4.35
CA TYR A 281 3.63 -15.18 5.43
C TYR A 281 3.67 -13.87 6.19
N ARG A 282 2.49 -13.32 6.49
CA ARG A 282 2.33 -12.13 7.32
C ARG A 282 1.25 -12.37 8.36
N PHE A 283 1.62 -12.14 9.61
CA PHE A 283 0.71 -12.01 10.74
C PHE A 283 0.60 -10.54 11.14
N TYR A 284 -0.62 -10.12 11.46
CA TYR A 284 -0.92 -8.77 11.93
C TYR A 284 -1.89 -8.82 13.07
N THR A 285 -1.69 -7.97 14.09
CA THR A 285 -2.61 -7.75 15.21
C THR A 285 -2.68 -6.28 15.54
N GLN A 286 -3.85 -5.77 15.89
CA GLN A 286 -4.05 -4.40 16.37
C GLN A 286 -5.05 -4.29 17.51
N GLY A 287 -4.87 -3.24 18.36
CA GLY A 287 -5.87 -2.73 19.29
C GLY A 287 -6.87 -1.80 18.60
N ALA A 288 -7.98 -1.53 19.25
CA ALA A 288 -9.00 -0.59 18.76
C ALA A 288 -8.59 0.87 19.00
N ALA A 289 -9.14 1.79 18.20
CA ALA A 289 -9.10 3.22 18.50
C ALA A 289 -9.87 3.51 19.79
N GLU A 290 -9.44 4.52 20.55
CA GLU A 290 -10.04 4.84 21.85
C GLU A 290 -11.54 5.20 21.80
N PHE A 291 -11.96 5.79 20.68
CA PHE A 291 -13.36 6.15 20.44
C PHE A 291 -14.16 5.07 19.70
N TRP A 292 -13.57 3.92 19.39
CA TRP A 292 -14.30 2.81 18.77
C TRP A 292 -15.15 2.08 19.81
N GLN A 293 -16.42 1.87 19.51
CA GLN A 293 -17.35 1.10 20.33
C GLN A 293 -18.13 0.12 19.44
N GLU A 294 -18.43 -1.05 19.97
CA GLU A 294 -19.31 -2.02 19.30
C GLU A 294 -20.73 -1.47 19.16
N ARG A 295 -21.15 -0.65 20.13
CA ARG A 295 -22.48 -0.06 20.20
C ARG A 295 -22.41 1.34 20.81
N TYR A 296 -22.99 2.32 20.13
CA TYR A 296 -23.06 3.70 20.57
C TYR A 296 -24.45 4.01 21.11
N SER A 297 -24.54 4.80 22.19
CA SER A 297 -25.77 5.35 22.76
C SER A 297 -25.97 6.81 22.35
N ASP A 298 -27.17 7.34 22.56
CA ASP A 298 -27.55 8.74 22.29
C ASP A 298 -26.57 9.75 22.90
N ALA A 299 -26.05 9.45 24.11
CA ALA A 299 -25.10 10.30 24.83
C ALA A 299 -23.85 10.66 23.95
N VAL A 300 -23.41 9.80 23.04
CA VAL A 300 -22.28 10.08 22.17
C VAL A 300 -22.55 11.25 21.20
N VAL A 301 -23.80 11.39 20.75
CA VAL A 301 -24.25 12.50 19.90
C VAL A 301 -24.47 13.76 20.70
N GLU A 302 -25.12 13.64 21.85
CA GLU A 302 -25.41 14.75 22.76
C GLU A 302 -24.13 15.43 23.27
N ASN A 303 -23.10 14.62 23.58
CA ASN A 303 -21.80 15.13 24.03
C ASN A 303 -20.91 15.62 22.88
N GLY A 304 -21.24 15.32 21.63
CA GLY A 304 -20.37 15.62 20.47
C GLY A 304 -19.14 14.71 20.36
N ASP A 305 -19.19 13.52 20.98
CA ASP A 305 -18.06 12.58 21.01
C ASP A 305 -17.78 11.97 19.63
N PHE A 306 -16.53 11.55 19.40
CA PHE A 306 -16.14 10.85 18.19
C PHE A 306 -16.77 9.46 18.13
N ARG A 307 -17.07 9.03 16.89
CA ARG A 307 -17.73 7.76 16.62
C ARG A 307 -17.39 7.23 15.23
N THR A 308 -17.33 5.92 15.09
CA THR A 308 -16.95 5.29 13.82
C THR A 308 -17.66 3.95 13.60
N ALA A 309 -18.00 3.68 12.36
CA ALA A 309 -18.34 2.34 11.88
C ALA A 309 -17.22 1.73 11.02
N ASP A 310 -16.00 2.32 11.07
CA ASP A 310 -14.86 1.74 10.37
C ASP A 310 -14.33 0.51 11.11
N TYR A 311 -14.64 -0.67 10.58
CA TYR A 311 -14.14 -1.93 11.12
C TYR A 311 -12.61 -2.01 11.24
N LYS A 312 -11.87 -1.14 10.54
CA LYS A 312 -10.40 -1.04 10.63
C LYS A 312 -9.92 -0.34 11.89
N LEU A 313 -10.80 0.31 12.61
CA LEU A 313 -10.49 0.98 13.87
C LEU A 313 -10.81 0.11 15.08
N GLN A 314 -11.38 -1.09 14.90
CA GLN A 314 -11.55 -2.08 15.97
C GLN A 314 -10.32 -2.98 16.10
N SER A 315 -10.28 -3.77 17.18
CA SER A 315 -9.26 -4.78 17.39
C SER A 315 -9.50 -5.99 16.48
N PHE A 316 -8.44 -6.49 15.84
CA PHE A 316 -8.48 -7.73 15.07
C PHE A 316 -7.09 -8.30 14.83
N ASN A 317 -7.07 -9.57 14.43
CA ASN A 317 -5.89 -10.27 13.93
C ASN A 317 -6.10 -10.66 12.48
N SER A 318 -5.02 -10.71 11.69
CA SER A 318 -5.10 -11.19 10.32
C SER A 318 -3.88 -12.02 9.92
N ASN A 319 -4.09 -12.88 8.93
CA ASN A 319 -3.06 -13.69 8.31
C ASN A 319 -3.10 -13.46 6.80
N ASN A 320 -1.93 -13.47 6.18
CA ASN A 320 -1.80 -13.41 4.73
C ASN A 320 -0.72 -14.40 4.29
N PHE A 321 -1.09 -15.34 3.42
CA PHE A 321 -0.20 -16.33 2.82
C PHE A 321 0.01 -15.96 1.36
N GLY A 322 1.25 -15.97 0.90
CA GLY A 322 1.63 -15.64 -0.47
C GLY A 322 2.49 -16.71 -1.10
N LEU A 323 2.20 -16.99 -2.35
CA LEU A 323 3.00 -17.82 -3.25
C LEU A 323 3.31 -17.00 -4.51
N SER A 324 4.59 -16.96 -4.91
CA SER A 324 4.99 -16.34 -6.17
C SER A 324 5.92 -17.26 -6.93
N LEU A 325 5.76 -17.27 -8.25
CA LEU A 325 6.65 -17.96 -9.19
C LEU A 325 7.15 -16.92 -10.18
N THR A 326 8.47 -16.78 -10.28
CA THR A 326 9.11 -15.91 -11.27
C THR A 326 9.91 -16.78 -12.23
N TYR A 327 9.60 -16.66 -13.54
CA TYR A 327 10.33 -17.32 -14.60
C TYR A 327 11.16 -16.29 -15.35
N LEU A 328 12.50 -16.50 -15.39
CA LEU A 328 13.45 -15.69 -16.13
C LEU A 328 13.44 -16.13 -17.59
N LEU A 329 13.39 -15.17 -18.52
CA LEU A 329 13.30 -15.46 -19.95
C LEU A 329 14.69 -15.54 -20.63
N SER A 330 15.79 -15.40 -19.87
CA SER A 330 17.17 -15.48 -20.36
C SER A 330 17.46 -16.77 -21.13
N GLY A 331 17.02 -17.94 -20.62
CA GLY A 331 17.23 -19.21 -21.32
C GLY A 331 16.53 -19.29 -22.70
N ILE A 332 15.38 -18.61 -22.86
CA ILE A 332 14.69 -18.49 -24.15
C ILE A 332 15.49 -17.55 -25.09
N ALA A 333 15.96 -16.42 -24.55
CA ALA A 333 16.74 -15.43 -25.29
C ALA A 333 18.04 -16.02 -25.83
N GLU A 334 18.76 -16.83 -25.06
CA GLU A 334 19.99 -17.51 -25.45
C GLU A 334 19.77 -18.51 -26.60
N SER A 335 18.62 -19.18 -26.61
CA SER A 335 18.30 -20.19 -27.64
C SER A 335 17.89 -19.59 -29.00
N ARG A 336 17.49 -18.29 -29.02
CA ARG A 336 16.88 -17.65 -30.19
C ARG A 336 17.33 -16.20 -30.36
N ARG A 337 18.11 -15.89 -31.40
CA ARG A 337 18.61 -14.53 -31.68
C ARG A 337 17.54 -13.45 -31.85
N ASP A 338 16.39 -13.82 -32.40
CA ASP A 338 15.24 -12.93 -32.59
C ASP A 338 14.57 -12.54 -31.27
N LEU A 339 14.88 -13.23 -30.17
CA LEU A 339 14.33 -13.01 -28.82
C LEU A 339 15.37 -12.44 -27.84
N GLN A 340 16.50 -11.93 -28.27
CA GLN A 340 17.55 -11.37 -27.40
C GLN A 340 17.02 -10.22 -26.48
N PHE A 341 15.98 -9.50 -26.90
CA PHE A 341 15.36 -8.48 -26.07
C PHE A 341 14.71 -9.04 -24.77
N LEU A 342 14.57 -10.37 -24.65
CA LEU A 342 14.08 -11.07 -23.47
C LEU A 342 15.20 -11.46 -22.49
N GLU A 343 16.46 -11.16 -22.76
CA GLU A 343 17.60 -11.55 -21.93
C GLU A 343 17.45 -11.12 -20.46
N ASN A 344 16.94 -9.90 -20.24
CA ASN A 344 16.66 -9.35 -18.93
C ASN A 344 15.15 -9.28 -18.63
N ALA A 345 14.37 -10.14 -19.26
CA ALA A 345 12.92 -10.17 -19.05
C ALA A 345 12.52 -11.30 -18.10
N SER A 346 11.39 -11.09 -17.39
CA SER A 346 10.80 -12.10 -16.52
C SER A 346 9.29 -12.01 -16.49
N ILE A 347 8.66 -13.14 -16.25
CA ILE A 347 7.21 -13.26 -15.96
C ILE A 347 7.06 -13.71 -14.51
N GLU A 348 6.25 -13.01 -13.75
CA GLU A 348 5.96 -13.38 -12.37
C GLU A 348 4.45 -13.52 -12.16
N ALA A 349 4.04 -14.63 -11.56
CA ALA A 349 2.69 -14.87 -11.08
C ALA A 349 2.70 -14.93 -9.56
N ARG A 350 1.77 -14.22 -8.93
CA ARG A 350 1.61 -14.18 -7.47
C ARG A 350 0.18 -14.48 -7.09
N TYR A 351 0.01 -15.21 -6.00
CA TYR A 351 -1.27 -15.44 -5.36
C TYR A 351 -1.14 -15.17 -3.87
N PHE A 352 -2.10 -14.42 -3.29
CA PHE A 352 -2.19 -14.20 -1.86
C PHE A 352 -3.59 -14.54 -1.35
N ARG A 353 -3.64 -15.16 -0.19
CA ARG A 353 -4.84 -15.43 0.57
C ARG A 353 -4.79 -14.68 1.89
N TYR A 354 -5.70 -13.72 2.06
CA TYR A 354 -5.88 -12.94 3.28
C TYR A 354 -7.13 -13.38 4.03
N PHE A 355 -7.08 -13.41 5.36
CA PHE A 355 -8.25 -13.54 6.22
C PHE A 355 -7.98 -12.91 7.59
N ASN A 356 -9.05 -12.48 8.28
CA ASN A 356 -8.97 -11.87 9.61
C ASN A 356 -10.05 -12.42 10.54
N THR A 357 -9.98 -12.02 11.82
CA THR A 357 -10.92 -12.42 12.88
C THR A 357 -12.29 -11.72 12.80
N LEU A 358 -12.54 -10.89 11.81
CA LEU A 358 -13.80 -10.17 11.54
C LEU A 358 -14.56 -10.81 10.37
N ASP A 359 -14.36 -12.10 10.13
CA ASP A 359 -14.99 -12.87 9.04
C ASP A 359 -14.76 -12.28 7.63
N PHE A 360 -13.70 -11.46 7.48
CA PHE A 360 -13.31 -10.93 6.19
C PHE A 360 -12.17 -11.74 5.60
N SER A 361 -12.30 -12.08 4.33
CA SER A 361 -11.24 -12.74 3.58
C SER A 361 -11.15 -12.22 2.15
N ALA A 362 -9.95 -12.33 1.55
CA ALA A 362 -9.71 -11.89 0.18
C ALA A 362 -8.71 -12.82 -0.54
N ASN A 363 -8.87 -12.88 -1.85
CA ASN A 363 -7.92 -13.48 -2.78
C ASN A 363 -7.30 -12.39 -3.64
N ILE A 364 -6.02 -12.51 -3.89
CA ILE A 364 -5.27 -11.57 -4.71
C ILE A 364 -4.46 -12.37 -5.71
N VAL A 365 -4.64 -12.08 -6.99
CA VAL A 365 -3.83 -12.63 -8.09
C VAL A 365 -3.12 -11.47 -8.76
N GLN A 366 -1.82 -11.63 -9.01
CA GLN A 366 -1.03 -10.62 -9.70
C GLN A 366 -0.16 -11.29 -10.76
N MET A 367 -0.08 -10.66 -11.94
CA MET A 367 0.81 -11.03 -13.02
C MET A 367 1.69 -9.85 -13.35
N ASN A 368 3.00 -10.08 -13.41
CA ASN A 368 3.99 -9.08 -13.80
C ASN A 368 4.76 -9.55 -15.02
N LEU A 369 4.96 -8.66 -15.97
CA LEU A 369 5.87 -8.83 -17.10
C LEU A 369 6.91 -7.72 -17.00
N ASN A 370 8.16 -8.09 -16.83
CA ASN A 370 9.27 -7.17 -16.65
C ASN A 370 10.27 -7.29 -17.79
N PHE A 371 10.79 -6.17 -18.27
CA PHE A 371 11.86 -6.05 -19.25
C PHE A 371 12.95 -5.15 -18.70
N GLY A 372 14.18 -5.64 -18.59
CA GLY A 372 15.39 -4.85 -18.38
C GLY A 372 16.03 -4.50 -19.72
N PHE A 373 16.64 -3.32 -19.88
CA PHE A 373 17.29 -2.88 -21.10
C PHE A 373 18.42 -1.87 -20.85
#